data_bacc57455c30362ab3466079e34453bf
#
_entry.id   bacc57455c30362ab3466079e34453bf
#
_cell.length_a   1.000
_cell.length_b   1.000
_cell.length_c   1.000
_cell.angle_alpha   90.00
_cell.angle_beta   90.00
_cell.angle_gamma   90.00
#
_symmetry.space_group_name_H-M   'P 1'
#
loop_
_entity.id
_entity.type
_entity.pdbx_description
1 polymer ?
#
loop_
_entity_poly.entity_id
_entity_poly.type
_entity_poly.pdbx_seq_one_letter_code
_entity_poly.pdbx_strand_id
1 'polypeptide(L)'
;MLGSQSGCVYIDEVNTADMEFLREITHRCRYMMTTSNPDAPDKEVYKEFINHSRPLKRYINDYPPELLAELKEEPVEGYVHWYFTFYDNAVLTPEEIQEKIDAVPKGTKMYKNKIQGLRGKATGLVFCNFSRRRHVIAKDKAKSFIKDSGAANSGKQKEWFEKFTAGLDTAYSSDSTDTIAMSFLGITNKGRCIVLDEKVYNNADLTTPIAPSDTVENFIAFLGRNRKEWGGMATHTFIDSADQATITEFAKYKRAHPECLYHFNNAYKKVEVVDRIMLQLGWMSFDDARGIEPSFYIVDTCSNYIRELDNYSWKEDKDCEPEDANDHMVNSVQYAWIPYRVKIHSRKEGKGRE
;
A
#
# COMPACT_ATOMS: atom_id res chain seq x y z
N MET A 1 23.34 -13.86 -25.15
CA MET A 1 23.79 -15.22 -24.77
C MET A 1 23.38 -16.30 -25.80
N LEU A 2 22.69 -15.94 -26.84
CA LEU A 2 22.32 -16.88 -27.92
C LEU A 2 23.60 -17.38 -28.64
N GLY A 3 23.89 -18.69 -28.53
CA GLY A 3 25.02 -19.34 -29.20
C GLY A 3 26.11 -19.92 -28.29
N SER A 4 26.13 -19.66 -26.98
CA SER A 4 27.07 -20.27 -26.05
C SER A 4 26.44 -21.38 -25.21
N GLN A 5 27.19 -22.47 -24.98
CA GLN A 5 26.82 -23.48 -23.99
C GLN A 5 27.48 -23.13 -22.66
N SER A 6 26.72 -23.17 -21.57
CA SER A 6 27.20 -22.90 -20.21
C SER A 6 27.16 -24.17 -19.36
N GLY A 7 28.17 -24.40 -18.54
CA GLY A 7 28.18 -25.52 -17.60
C GLY A 7 27.13 -25.35 -16.48
N CYS A 8 26.93 -24.13 -15.98
CA CYS A 8 25.99 -23.79 -14.96
C CYS A 8 25.41 -22.40 -15.21
N VAL A 9 24.11 -22.22 -14.91
CA VAL A 9 23.42 -20.94 -14.94
C VAL A 9 22.72 -20.74 -13.61
N TYR A 10 22.86 -19.53 -13.04
CA TYR A 10 22.09 -19.08 -11.89
C TYR A 10 21.11 -17.98 -12.32
N ILE A 11 19.86 -18.12 -11.91
CA ILE A 11 18.78 -17.14 -12.17
C ILE A 11 18.15 -16.76 -10.85
N ASP A 12 18.31 -15.50 -10.48
CA ASP A 12 17.65 -14.93 -9.31
C ASP A 12 16.24 -14.46 -9.70
N GLU A 13 15.26 -14.64 -8.79
CA GLU A 13 13.84 -14.32 -9.00
C GLU A 13 13.28 -14.91 -10.31
N VAL A 14 13.45 -16.22 -10.50
CA VAL A 14 13.09 -16.94 -11.73
C VAL A 14 11.62 -16.76 -12.14
N ASN A 15 10.73 -16.48 -11.18
CA ASN A 15 9.32 -16.22 -11.43
C ASN A 15 9.03 -14.85 -12.12
N THR A 16 10.06 -14.02 -12.29
CA THR A 16 10.01 -12.76 -13.05
C THR A 16 10.69 -12.86 -14.42
N ALA A 17 11.36 -13.97 -14.69
CA ALA A 17 12.08 -14.18 -15.94
C ALA A 17 11.12 -14.50 -17.10
N ASP A 18 11.52 -14.11 -18.29
CA ASP A 18 10.81 -14.45 -19.53
C ASP A 18 10.80 -15.96 -19.77
N MET A 19 9.66 -16.54 -20.11
CA MET A 19 9.49 -17.99 -20.27
C MET A 19 10.22 -18.56 -21.49
N GLU A 20 10.31 -17.81 -22.60
CA GLU A 20 11.06 -18.25 -23.78
C GLU A 20 12.55 -18.32 -23.46
N PHE A 21 13.05 -17.33 -22.71
CA PHE A 21 14.41 -17.33 -22.23
C PHE A 21 14.69 -18.52 -21.30
N LEU A 22 13.78 -18.86 -20.39
CA LEU A 22 13.94 -20.02 -19.50
C LEU A 22 13.98 -21.33 -20.28
N ARG A 23 13.06 -21.53 -21.23
CA ARG A 23 13.04 -22.71 -22.10
C ARG A 23 14.33 -22.85 -22.90
N GLU A 24 14.83 -21.75 -23.47
CA GLU A 24 16.06 -21.75 -24.24
C GLU A 24 17.29 -22.07 -23.36
N ILE A 25 17.37 -21.54 -22.16
CA ILE A 25 18.50 -21.79 -21.24
C ILE A 25 18.53 -23.24 -20.77
N THR A 26 17.37 -23.85 -20.47
CA THR A 26 17.34 -25.27 -20.04
C THR A 26 17.95 -26.23 -21.08
N HIS A 27 17.87 -25.89 -22.36
CA HIS A 27 18.52 -26.69 -23.43
C HIS A 27 20.03 -26.43 -23.59
N ARG A 28 20.56 -25.35 -22.98
CA ARG A 28 21.93 -24.89 -23.19
C ARG A 28 22.84 -24.99 -21.97
N CYS A 29 22.27 -25.27 -20.79
CA CYS A 29 23.06 -25.46 -19.59
C CYS A 29 22.98 -26.89 -19.06
N ARG A 30 24.07 -27.33 -18.44
CA ARG A 30 24.12 -28.64 -17.78
C ARG A 30 23.47 -28.62 -16.41
N TYR A 31 23.61 -27.49 -15.70
CA TYR A 31 23.02 -27.26 -14.39
C TYR A 31 22.36 -25.87 -14.35
N MET A 32 21.17 -25.81 -13.80
CA MET A 32 20.48 -24.56 -13.55
C MET A 32 20.13 -24.47 -12.06
N MET A 33 20.50 -23.39 -11.44
CA MET A 33 20.09 -23.04 -10.08
C MET A 33 19.26 -21.78 -10.13
N THR A 34 18.12 -21.81 -9.46
CA THR A 34 17.20 -20.67 -9.43
C THR A 34 16.77 -20.35 -8.02
N THR A 35 16.52 -19.08 -7.76
CA THR A 35 15.83 -18.61 -6.55
C THR A 35 14.55 -17.90 -6.93
N SER A 36 13.58 -17.88 -6.03
CA SER A 36 12.40 -17.03 -6.16
C SER A 36 11.73 -16.80 -4.82
N ASN A 37 11.13 -15.63 -4.64
CA ASN A 37 10.09 -15.46 -3.67
C ASN A 37 8.79 -16.04 -4.23
N PRO A 38 7.98 -16.77 -3.43
CA PRO A 38 6.71 -17.30 -3.90
C PRO A 38 5.77 -16.20 -4.38
N ASP A 39 4.95 -16.53 -5.37
CA ASP A 39 3.98 -15.62 -5.98
C ASP A 39 2.65 -16.36 -6.25
N ALA A 40 1.83 -15.90 -7.22
CA ALA A 40 0.61 -16.58 -7.59
C ALA A 40 0.87 -18.04 -8.02
N PRO A 41 0.07 -19.02 -7.57
CA PRO A 41 0.33 -20.43 -7.81
C PRO A 41 0.17 -20.89 -9.26
N ASP A 42 -0.49 -20.09 -10.10
CA ASP A 42 -0.80 -20.38 -11.49
C ASP A 42 0.25 -19.89 -12.50
N LYS A 43 1.35 -19.28 -12.05
CA LYS A 43 2.44 -18.87 -12.93
C LYS A 43 3.01 -20.05 -13.74
N GLU A 44 3.30 -19.77 -15.01
CA GLU A 44 3.77 -20.76 -15.98
C GLU A 44 5.09 -21.43 -15.54
N VAL A 45 6.01 -20.67 -14.95
CA VAL A 45 7.28 -21.18 -14.43
C VAL A 45 7.09 -22.26 -13.36
N TYR A 46 6.03 -22.17 -12.55
CA TYR A 46 5.72 -23.20 -11.58
C TYR A 46 5.26 -24.48 -12.26
N LYS A 47 4.36 -24.37 -13.24
CA LYS A 47 3.81 -25.52 -13.97
C LYS A 47 4.84 -26.24 -14.80
N GLU A 48 5.72 -25.51 -15.49
CA GLU A 48 6.69 -26.10 -16.40
C GLU A 48 7.98 -26.58 -15.71
N PHE A 49 8.38 -25.96 -14.61
CA PHE A 49 9.66 -26.27 -13.98
C PHE A 49 9.53 -26.64 -12.49
N ILE A 50 9.06 -25.73 -11.65
CA ILE A 50 9.22 -25.85 -10.21
C ILE A 50 8.36 -26.98 -9.64
N ASN A 51 7.13 -27.19 -10.13
CA ASN A 51 6.23 -28.25 -9.65
C ASN A 51 6.72 -29.67 -9.94
N HIS A 52 7.67 -29.82 -10.86
CA HIS A 52 8.35 -31.08 -11.16
C HIS A 52 9.53 -31.37 -10.22
N SER A 53 9.92 -30.43 -9.36
CA SER A 53 10.99 -30.62 -8.40
C SER A 53 10.50 -31.29 -7.11
N ARG A 54 11.42 -31.88 -6.37
CA ARG A 54 11.12 -32.53 -5.08
C ARG A 54 12.16 -32.15 -4.04
N PRO A 55 11.77 -32.02 -2.75
CA PRO A 55 12.72 -31.88 -1.66
C PRO A 55 13.57 -33.15 -1.52
N LEU A 56 14.78 -33.01 -1.02
CA LEU A 56 15.57 -34.16 -0.61
C LEU A 56 14.88 -34.85 0.56
N LYS A 57 14.87 -36.19 0.57
CA LYS A 57 14.17 -37.02 1.58
C LYS A 57 14.46 -36.60 3.03
N ARG A 58 15.71 -36.18 3.32
CA ARG A 58 16.12 -35.77 4.68
C ARG A 58 15.49 -34.45 5.15
N TYR A 59 14.95 -33.63 4.24
CA TYR A 59 14.36 -32.33 4.56
C TYR A 59 12.84 -32.27 4.36
N ILE A 60 12.21 -33.37 3.97
CA ILE A 60 10.78 -33.38 3.64
C ILE A 60 9.89 -32.97 4.84
N ASN A 61 10.32 -33.26 6.06
CA ASN A 61 9.59 -32.92 7.27
C ASN A 61 9.68 -31.42 7.64
N ASP A 62 10.59 -30.69 7.02
CA ASP A 62 10.76 -29.26 7.24
C ASP A 62 9.85 -28.42 6.32
N TYR A 63 9.15 -29.10 5.40
CA TYR A 63 8.29 -28.46 4.42
C TYR A 63 6.85 -28.30 4.91
N PRO A 64 6.23 -27.13 4.73
CA PRO A 64 4.79 -26.98 4.94
C PRO A 64 4.00 -27.94 4.03
N PRO A 65 2.96 -28.60 4.57
CA PRO A 65 2.12 -29.53 3.78
C PRO A 65 1.54 -28.88 2.52
N GLU A 66 1.19 -27.58 2.59
CA GLU A 66 0.66 -26.80 1.48
C GLU A 66 1.67 -26.70 0.32
N LEU A 67 2.96 -26.48 0.65
CA LEU A 67 4.02 -26.42 -0.37
C LEU A 67 4.25 -27.79 -1.00
N LEU A 68 4.25 -28.86 -0.22
CA LEU A 68 4.37 -30.22 -0.75
C LEU A 68 3.21 -30.57 -1.68
N ALA A 69 2.00 -30.09 -1.38
CA ALA A 69 0.83 -30.30 -2.22
C ALA A 69 0.90 -29.53 -3.56
N GLU A 70 1.69 -28.46 -3.65
CA GLU A 70 1.93 -27.70 -4.87
C GLU A 70 2.96 -28.35 -5.79
N LEU A 71 3.93 -29.11 -5.23
CA LEU A 71 4.95 -29.85 -5.98
C LEU A 71 4.39 -31.20 -6.46
N LYS A 72 3.31 -31.17 -7.24
CA LYS A 72 2.47 -32.33 -7.61
C LYS A 72 2.65 -32.89 -9.00
N GLU A 73 3.34 -32.15 -9.89
CA GLU A 73 3.57 -32.62 -11.26
C GLU A 73 4.50 -33.83 -11.27
N GLU A 74 4.52 -34.59 -12.38
CA GLU A 74 5.40 -35.74 -12.52
C GLU A 74 6.86 -35.32 -12.24
N PRO A 75 7.55 -35.95 -11.29
CA PRO A 75 8.89 -35.52 -10.91
C PRO A 75 9.90 -35.74 -12.01
N VAL A 76 10.74 -34.75 -12.26
CA VAL A 76 11.87 -34.85 -13.18
C VAL A 76 13.11 -35.19 -12.36
N GLU A 77 13.84 -36.24 -12.78
CA GLU A 77 15.07 -36.65 -12.12
C GLU A 77 16.10 -35.50 -12.11
N GLY A 78 16.68 -35.25 -10.95
CA GLY A 78 17.64 -34.17 -10.74
C GLY A 78 17.04 -32.80 -10.44
N TYR A 79 15.71 -32.63 -10.50
CA TYR A 79 15.06 -31.40 -10.08
C TYR A 79 14.86 -31.41 -8.56
N VAL A 80 15.71 -30.64 -7.86
CA VAL A 80 15.71 -30.55 -6.39
C VAL A 80 15.10 -29.23 -5.95
N HIS A 81 14.16 -29.31 -5.01
CA HIS A 81 13.55 -28.14 -4.39
C HIS A 81 14.18 -27.86 -3.03
N TRP A 82 14.41 -26.58 -2.74
CA TRP A 82 14.85 -26.09 -1.44
C TRP A 82 13.85 -25.07 -0.92
N TYR A 83 13.56 -25.12 0.38
CA TYR A 83 12.66 -24.19 1.04
C TYR A 83 13.39 -23.50 2.19
N PHE A 84 13.31 -22.18 2.22
CA PHE A 84 13.93 -21.34 3.23
C PHE A 84 12.94 -20.30 3.75
N THR A 85 13.07 -19.97 5.01
CA THR A 85 12.33 -18.91 5.70
C THR A 85 13.29 -17.89 6.31
N PHE A 86 12.76 -16.83 6.92
CA PHE A 86 13.61 -15.91 7.70
C PHE A 86 14.37 -16.58 8.83
N TYR A 87 13.82 -17.66 9.40
CA TYR A 87 14.46 -18.40 10.50
C TYR A 87 15.71 -19.17 10.06
N ASP A 88 15.86 -19.42 8.78
CA ASP A 88 17.05 -20.06 8.21
C ASP A 88 18.18 -19.05 7.95
N ASN A 89 17.94 -17.75 8.15
CA ASN A 89 18.93 -16.71 7.95
C ASN A 89 19.71 -16.45 9.24
N ALA A 90 20.89 -17.05 9.34
CA ALA A 90 21.77 -16.95 10.51
C ALA A 90 22.32 -15.51 10.79
N VAL A 91 22.13 -14.57 9.86
CA VAL A 91 22.57 -13.18 10.04
C VAL A 91 21.54 -12.35 10.80
N LEU A 92 20.25 -12.71 10.72
CA LEU A 92 19.19 -11.97 11.37
C LEU A 92 19.00 -12.38 12.83
N THR A 93 18.87 -11.41 13.71
CA THR A 93 18.50 -11.64 15.10
C THR A 93 17.01 -11.98 15.21
N PRO A 94 16.56 -12.66 16.30
CA PRO A 94 15.13 -12.92 16.52
C PRO A 94 14.28 -11.65 16.52
N GLU A 95 14.81 -10.55 17.03
CA GLU A 95 14.14 -9.24 17.07
C GLU A 95 13.93 -8.69 15.65
N GLU A 96 14.97 -8.74 14.80
CA GLU A 96 14.89 -8.30 13.40
C GLU A 96 13.92 -9.15 12.58
N ILE A 97 13.91 -10.48 12.81
CA ILE A 97 12.93 -11.39 12.19
C ILE A 97 11.52 -10.98 12.61
N GLN A 98 11.31 -10.73 13.90
CA GLN A 98 10.00 -10.34 14.41
C GLN A 98 9.54 -8.99 13.85
N GLU A 99 10.44 -8.02 13.73
CA GLU A 99 10.12 -6.73 13.08
C GLU A 99 9.70 -6.87 11.63
N LYS A 100 10.36 -7.75 10.87
CA LYS A 100 9.97 -8.05 9.48
C LYS A 100 8.60 -8.72 9.40
N ILE A 101 8.31 -9.65 10.31
CA ILE A 101 7.00 -10.33 10.40
C ILE A 101 5.90 -9.33 10.76
N ASP A 102 6.15 -8.45 11.71
CA ASP A 102 5.18 -7.44 12.17
C ASP A 102 4.89 -6.37 11.12
N ALA A 103 5.85 -6.11 10.22
CA ALA A 103 5.67 -5.16 9.13
C ALA A 103 4.69 -5.64 8.04
N VAL A 104 4.37 -6.95 8.01
CA VAL A 104 3.49 -7.52 6.98
C VAL A 104 2.18 -8.01 7.62
N PRO A 105 1.02 -7.45 7.22
CA PRO A 105 -0.27 -7.84 7.80
C PRO A 105 -0.58 -9.32 7.59
N LYS A 106 -0.96 -10.00 8.68
CA LYS A 106 -1.41 -11.40 8.64
C LYS A 106 -2.67 -11.53 7.77
N GLY A 107 -2.78 -12.65 7.06
CA GLY A 107 -3.94 -12.93 6.20
C GLY A 107 -3.84 -12.32 4.79
N THR A 108 -2.81 -11.54 4.50
CA THR A 108 -2.56 -11.02 3.15
C THR A 108 -1.78 -12.02 2.29
N LYS A 109 -1.90 -11.88 0.96
CA LYS A 109 -1.01 -12.59 0.02
C LYS A 109 0.45 -12.34 0.36
N MET A 110 0.83 -11.09 0.66
CA MET A 110 2.21 -10.74 1.01
C MET A 110 2.71 -11.47 2.25
N TYR A 111 1.87 -11.63 3.28
CA TYR A 111 2.22 -12.43 4.46
C TYR A 111 2.48 -13.89 4.07
N LYS A 112 1.58 -14.46 3.27
CA LYS A 112 1.73 -15.83 2.77
C LYS A 112 3.02 -15.99 1.95
N ASN A 113 3.27 -15.10 1.02
CA ASN A 113 4.44 -15.17 0.13
C ASN A 113 5.76 -14.86 0.85
N LYS A 114 5.85 -13.71 1.54
CA LYS A 114 7.12 -13.22 2.10
C LYS A 114 7.46 -13.78 3.48
N ILE A 115 6.44 -14.05 4.32
CA ILE A 115 6.67 -14.54 5.68
C ILE A 115 6.60 -16.06 5.75
N GLN A 116 5.59 -16.66 5.12
CA GLN A 116 5.41 -18.11 5.15
C GLN A 116 6.13 -18.86 4.02
N GLY A 117 6.66 -18.15 3.01
CA GLY A 117 7.30 -18.77 1.85
C GLY A 117 6.36 -19.63 1.02
N LEU A 118 5.06 -19.34 1.04
CA LEU A 118 4.01 -20.09 0.36
C LEU A 118 3.43 -19.28 -0.80
N ARG A 119 2.97 -19.95 -1.84
CA ARG A 119 2.28 -19.31 -2.96
C ARG A 119 0.88 -18.89 -2.53
N GLY A 120 0.38 -17.77 -3.05
CA GLY A 120 -0.94 -17.27 -2.73
C GLY A 120 -1.46 -16.27 -3.76
N LYS A 121 -2.78 -16.25 -3.94
CA LYS A 121 -3.47 -15.19 -4.68
C LYS A 121 -3.99 -14.14 -3.70
N ALA A 122 -4.03 -12.90 -4.15
CA ALA A 122 -4.78 -11.88 -3.46
C ALA A 122 -6.27 -12.10 -3.75
N THR A 123 -7.05 -12.29 -2.71
CA THR A 123 -8.51 -12.53 -2.82
C THR A 123 -9.24 -11.79 -1.70
N GLY A 124 -10.50 -11.46 -1.95
CA GLY A 124 -11.33 -10.77 -0.98
C GLY A 124 -10.98 -9.29 -0.82
N LEU A 125 -11.15 -8.76 0.38
CA LEU A 125 -10.95 -7.34 0.65
C LEU A 125 -9.47 -6.95 0.58
N VAL A 126 -9.19 -5.80 -0.06
CA VAL A 126 -7.86 -5.20 -0.14
C VAL A 126 -7.37 -4.81 1.25
N PHE A 127 -8.20 -4.14 2.04
CA PHE A 127 -7.88 -3.72 3.40
C PHE A 127 -8.43 -4.70 4.44
N CYS A 128 -8.00 -5.97 4.35
CA CYS A 128 -8.51 -7.08 5.16
C CYS A 128 -8.29 -6.92 6.68
N ASN A 129 -7.36 -6.05 7.11
CA ASN A 129 -7.12 -5.74 8.53
C ASN A 129 -7.82 -4.46 9.00
N PHE A 130 -8.60 -3.80 8.13
CA PHE A 130 -9.37 -2.64 8.53
C PHE A 130 -10.42 -3.02 9.57
N SER A 131 -10.48 -2.27 10.63
CA SER A 131 -11.46 -2.43 11.72
C SER A 131 -11.95 -1.07 12.16
N ARG A 132 -13.24 -0.80 12.02
CA ARG A 132 -13.83 0.46 12.46
C ARG A 132 -13.52 0.77 13.93
N ARG A 133 -13.54 -0.26 14.79
CA ARG A 133 -13.25 -0.11 16.22
C ARG A 133 -11.81 0.38 16.48
N ARG A 134 -10.85 0.00 15.65
CA ARG A 134 -9.43 0.30 15.86
C ARG A 134 -8.95 1.51 15.09
N HIS A 135 -9.48 1.74 13.90
CA HIS A 135 -8.97 2.74 12.98
C HIS A 135 -9.84 3.99 12.89
N VAL A 136 -11.12 3.90 13.31
CA VAL A 136 -12.01 5.07 13.29
C VAL A 136 -12.01 5.74 14.65
N ILE A 137 -11.73 7.03 14.66
CA ILE A 137 -11.69 7.86 15.86
C ILE A 137 -12.70 9.00 15.78
N ALA A 138 -13.25 9.36 16.91
CA ALA A 138 -14.14 10.51 17.00
C ALA A 138 -13.41 11.81 16.63
N LYS A 139 -14.11 12.72 15.95
CA LYS A 139 -13.57 14.02 15.52
C LYS A 139 -12.93 14.81 16.68
N ASP A 140 -13.55 14.79 17.86
CA ASP A 140 -13.03 15.46 19.04
C ASP A 140 -11.71 14.85 19.52
N LYS A 141 -11.54 13.54 19.41
CA LYS A 141 -10.25 12.90 19.68
C LYS A 141 -9.19 13.35 18.69
N ALA A 142 -9.52 13.47 17.42
CA ALA A 142 -8.58 13.99 16.42
C ALA A 142 -8.22 15.47 16.70
N LYS A 143 -9.17 16.28 17.16
CA LYS A 143 -8.92 17.68 17.56
C LYS A 143 -7.93 17.81 18.71
N SER A 144 -7.80 16.82 19.58
CA SER A 144 -6.79 16.84 20.64
C SER A 144 -5.35 16.86 20.14
N PHE A 145 -5.12 16.51 18.86
CA PHE A 145 -3.81 16.63 18.21
C PHE A 145 -3.55 18.00 17.58
N ILE A 146 -4.49 18.94 17.64
CA ILE A 146 -4.22 20.32 17.24
C ILE A 146 -3.18 20.89 18.21
N LYS A 147 -2.11 21.46 17.67
CA LYS A 147 -0.99 21.94 18.49
C LYS A 147 -1.41 23.11 19.38
N ASP A 148 -1.37 22.91 20.68
CA ASP A 148 -1.36 23.97 21.68
C ASP A 148 0.10 24.28 22.03
N SER A 149 0.57 25.46 21.60
CA SER A 149 1.98 25.85 21.79
C SER A 149 2.37 25.93 23.28
N GLY A 150 1.47 26.34 24.17
CA GLY A 150 1.73 26.40 25.60
C GLY A 150 1.86 25.00 26.21
N ALA A 151 0.92 24.11 25.90
CA ALA A 151 0.93 22.74 26.37
C ALA A 151 2.07 21.90 25.76
N ALA A 152 2.40 22.12 24.49
CA ALA A 152 3.52 21.43 23.82
C ALA A 152 4.87 21.86 24.43
N ASN A 153 5.09 23.16 24.63
CA ASN A 153 6.35 23.68 25.19
C ASN A 153 6.54 23.26 26.66
N SER A 154 5.46 23.10 27.42
CA SER A 154 5.51 22.62 28.82
C SER A 154 5.56 21.08 28.93
N GLY A 155 5.56 20.34 27.82
CA GLY A 155 5.54 18.88 27.80
C GLY A 155 4.21 18.22 28.18
N LYS A 156 3.16 19.02 28.41
CA LYS A 156 1.80 18.51 28.71
C LYS A 156 1.16 17.89 27.48
N GLN A 157 1.32 18.48 26.28
CA GLN A 157 0.92 17.88 25.03
C GLN A 157 2.13 17.16 24.40
N LYS A 158 2.10 15.83 24.31
CA LYS A 158 3.19 14.99 23.80
C LYS A 158 3.06 14.68 22.31
N GLU A 159 1.89 14.86 21.75
CA GLU A 159 1.61 14.57 20.35
C GLU A 159 0.71 15.65 19.74
N TRP A 160 1.08 16.10 18.53
CA TRP A 160 0.35 17.13 17.77
C TRP A 160 0.56 16.94 16.28
N PHE A 161 -0.32 17.52 15.45
CA PHE A 161 -0.11 17.57 14.00
C PHE A 161 1.12 18.41 13.67
N GLU A 162 2.08 17.78 13.02
CA GLU A 162 3.29 18.43 12.52
C GLU A 162 3.14 18.85 11.06
N LYS A 163 2.39 18.08 10.27
CA LYS A 163 2.15 18.32 8.85
C LYS A 163 0.70 18.09 8.50
N PHE A 164 0.22 18.91 7.55
CA PHE A 164 -1.04 18.68 6.87
C PHE A 164 -0.77 18.49 5.39
N THR A 165 -1.57 17.66 4.73
CA THR A 165 -1.49 17.35 3.31
C THR A 165 -2.90 17.07 2.77
N ALA A 166 -3.07 17.19 1.48
CA ALA A 166 -4.36 16.92 0.84
C ALA A 166 -4.14 16.23 -0.50
N GLY A 167 -5.09 15.38 -0.87
CA GLY A 167 -5.16 14.70 -2.14
C GLY A 167 -6.41 15.05 -2.91
N LEU A 168 -6.31 14.96 -4.22
CA LEU A 168 -7.43 15.12 -5.14
C LEU A 168 -7.32 14.03 -6.19
N ASP A 169 -8.32 13.17 -6.22
CA ASP A 169 -8.54 12.19 -7.28
C ASP A 169 -9.67 12.66 -8.17
N THR A 170 -9.45 12.65 -9.48
CA THR A 170 -10.41 13.08 -10.47
C THR A 170 -10.55 11.97 -11.51
N ALA A 171 -11.67 11.30 -11.53
CA ALA A 171 -12.00 10.34 -12.57
C ALA A 171 -12.90 11.00 -13.62
N TYR A 172 -12.34 11.20 -14.79
CA TYR A 172 -13.09 11.57 -15.98
C TYR A 172 -12.98 10.41 -16.97
N SER A 173 -13.86 9.42 -16.86
CA SER A 173 -14.01 8.40 -17.90
C SER A 173 -15.41 8.49 -18.48
N SER A 174 -15.52 8.27 -19.79
CA SER A 174 -16.80 8.30 -20.53
C SER A 174 -17.81 7.26 -20.05
N ASP A 175 -17.38 6.25 -19.32
CA ASP A 175 -18.17 5.09 -18.96
C ASP A 175 -18.39 4.93 -17.43
N SER A 176 -17.78 5.76 -16.61
CA SER A 176 -18.01 5.76 -15.15
C SER A 176 -18.71 7.04 -14.70
N THR A 177 -19.44 6.92 -13.61
CA THR A 177 -19.96 8.06 -12.87
C THR A 177 -18.78 8.90 -12.40
N ASP A 178 -18.51 10.00 -13.13
CA ASP A 178 -17.39 10.91 -12.85
C ASP A 178 -17.37 11.30 -11.37
N THR A 179 -16.43 10.76 -10.62
CA THR A 179 -16.30 11.00 -9.18
C THR A 179 -15.08 11.85 -8.92
N ILE A 180 -15.26 12.92 -8.16
CA ILE A 180 -14.18 13.78 -7.68
C ILE A 180 -14.05 13.54 -6.18
N ALA A 181 -12.90 13.06 -5.73
CA ALA A 181 -12.64 12.74 -4.34
C ALA A 181 -11.51 13.62 -3.77
N MET A 182 -11.81 14.31 -2.67
CA MET A 182 -10.89 15.21 -1.97
C MET A 182 -10.64 14.68 -0.57
N SER A 183 -9.38 14.63 -0.16
CA SER A 183 -8.98 14.21 1.19
C SER A 183 -8.09 15.25 1.86
N PHE A 184 -8.24 15.39 3.17
CA PHE A 184 -7.38 16.23 4.01
C PHE A 184 -6.85 15.41 5.18
N LEU A 185 -5.51 15.35 5.31
CA LEU A 185 -4.81 14.50 6.25
C LEU A 185 -3.92 15.31 7.18
N GLY A 186 -3.79 14.83 8.41
CA GLY A 186 -2.81 15.30 9.38
C GLY A 186 -1.80 14.20 9.71
N ILE A 187 -0.52 14.56 9.78
CA ILE A 187 0.56 13.67 10.22
C ILE A 187 1.12 14.22 11.51
N THR A 188 1.14 13.39 12.54
CA THR A 188 1.62 13.82 13.86
C THR A 188 3.14 13.75 13.95
N ASN A 189 3.70 14.46 14.94
CA ASN A 189 5.12 14.40 15.28
C ASN A 189 5.58 13.01 15.77
N LYS A 190 4.63 12.12 16.03
CA LYS A 190 4.88 10.71 16.38
C LYS A 190 4.67 9.73 15.22
N GLY A 191 4.43 10.22 14.02
CA GLY A 191 4.31 9.40 12.82
C GLY A 191 2.94 8.75 12.63
N ARG A 192 1.88 9.23 13.31
CA ARG A 192 0.50 8.83 13.00
C ARG A 192 -0.03 9.64 11.81
N CYS A 193 -0.67 8.95 10.88
CA CYS A 193 -1.42 9.55 9.78
C CYS A 193 -2.92 9.47 10.08
N ILE A 194 -3.61 10.59 10.01
CA ILE A 194 -5.03 10.67 10.32
C ILE A 194 -5.75 11.33 9.15
N VAL A 195 -6.72 10.65 8.56
CA VAL A 195 -7.64 11.23 7.57
C VAL A 195 -8.67 12.05 8.33
N LEU A 196 -8.65 13.37 8.13
CA LEU A 196 -9.35 14.35 8.95
C LEU A 196 -10.68 14.80 8.36
N ASP A 197 -10.72 14.91 7.04
CA ASP A 197 -11.91 15.34 6.30
C ASP A 197 -11.87 14.81 4.87
N GLU A 198 -13.04 14.68 4.30
CA GLU A 198 -13.25 14.26 2.92
C GLU A 198 -14.34 15.07 2.23
N LYS A 199 -14.32 15.09 0.93
CA LYS A 199 -15.42 15.54 0.09
C LYS A 199 -15.46 14.74 -1.19
N VAL A 200 -16.62 14.21 -1.50
CA VAL A 200 -16.86 13.46 -2.73
C VAL A 200 -17.98 14.14 -3.52
N TYR A 201 -17.76 14.30 -4.80
CA TYR A 201 -18.76 14.69 -5.77
C TYR A 201 -18.91 13.58 -6.79
N ASN A 202 -20.14 13.14 -7.00
CA ASN A 202 -20.48 12.21 -8.06
C ASN A 202 -21.26 12.99 -9.13
N ASN A 203 -20.67 13.16 -10.30
CA ASN A 203 -21.29 13.93 -11.37
C ASN A 203 -22.59 13.28 -11.89
N ALA A 204 -22.76 11.98 -11.74
CA ALA A 204 -24.01 11.31 -12.07
C ALA A 204 -25.21 11.76 -11.21
N ASP A 205 -24.95 12.21 -9.99
CA ASP A 205 -25.96 12.68 -9.05
C ASP A 205 -26.25 14.19 -9.20
N LEU A 206 -25.51 14.87 -10.06
CA LEU A 206 -25.62 16.33 -10.25
C LEU A 206 -26.40 16.66 -11.53
N THR A 207 -27.23 17.69 -11.44
CA THR A 207 -27.96 18.22 -12.61
C THR A 207 -27.00 18.77 -13.68
N THR A 208 -25.88 19.34 -13.26
CA THR A 208 -24.81 19.83 -14.13
C THR A 208 -23.50 19.24 -13.65
N PRO A 209 -22.75 18.53 -14.51
CA PRO A 209 -21.44 18.00 -14.17
C PRO A 209 -20.47 19.11 -13.74
N ILE A 210 -19.61 18.81 -12.78
CA ILE A 210 -18.57 19.72 -12.31
C ILE A 210 -17.48 19.81 -13.37
N ALA A 211 -17.18 21.01 -13.82
CA ALA A 211 -16.08 21.26 -14.75
C ALA A 211 -14.71 21.29 -14.00
N PRO A 212 -13.59 21.11 -14.70
CA PRO A 212 -12.27 21.25 -14.10
C PRO A 212 -12.03 22.58 -13.38
N SER A 213 -12.58 23.70 -13.86
CA SER A 213 -12.54 25.01 -13.20
C SER A 213 -13.27 24.99 -11.85
N ASP A 214 -14.47 24.39 -11.82
CA ASP A 214 -15.28 24.28 -10.59
C ASP A 214 -14.59 23.36 -9.56
N THR A 215 -13.88 22.32 -10.06
CA THR A 215 -13.07 21.44 -9.22
C THR A 215 -11.98 22.21 -8.50
N VAL A 216 -11.30 23.16 -9.19
CA VAL A 216 -10.29 24.02 -8.57
C VAL A 216 -10.91 24.87 -7.45
N GLU A 217 -12.02 25.56 -7.72
CA GLU A 217 -12.69 26.40 -6.74
C GLU A 217 -13.17 25.58 -5.52
N ASN A 218 -13.80 24.44 -5.76
CA ASN A 218 -14.25 23.52 -4.73
C ASN A 218 -13.09 23.00 -3.87
N PHE A 219 -11.95 22.66 -4.49
CA PHE A 219 -10.79 22.19 -3.74
C PHE A 219 -10.16 23.31 -2.90
N ILE A 220 -10.05 24.52 -3.41
CA ILE A 220 -9.58 25.68 -2.65
C ILE A 220 -10.49 25.95 -1.45
N ALA A 221 -11.82 25.93 -1.67
CA ALA A 221 -12.79 26.09 -0.60
C ALA A 221 -12.66 24.97 0.47
N PHE A 222 -12.48 23.71 0.03
CA PHE A 222 -12.22 22.56 0.90
C PHE A 222 -10.96 22.77 1.74
N LEU A 223 -9.84 23.16 1.14
CA LEU A 223 -8.59 23.45 1.84
C LEU A 223 -8.74 24.59 2.85
N GLY A 224 -9.44 25.67 2.46
CA GLY A 224 -9.69 26.83 3.31
C GLY A 224 -10.54 26.49 4.54
N ARG A 225 -11.59 25.66 4.36
CA ARG A 225 -12.42 25.16 5.47
C ARG A 225 -11.58 24.32 6.43
N ASN A 226 -10.81 23.38 5.91
CA ASN A 226 -9.98 22.50 6.73
C ASN A 226 -8.86 23.24 7.46
N ARG A 227 -8.25 24.26 6.84
CA ARG A 227 -7.29 25.14 7.51
C ARG A 227 -7.89 25.78 8.76
N LYS A 228 -9.14 26.26 8.68
CA LYS A 228 -9.84 26.86 9.82
C LYS A 228 -10.19 25.82 10.88
N GLU A 229 -10.67 24.66 10.45
CA GLU A 229 -11.12 23.58 11.35
C GLU A 229 -9.97 22.96 12.15
N TRP A 230 -8.84 22.70 11.49
CA TRP A 230 -7.72 21.94 12.07
C TRP A 230 -6.51 22.79 12.48
N GLY A 231 -6.62 24.12 12.35
CA GLY A 231 -5.58 25.05 12.79
C GLY A 231 -4.26 24.95 12.01
N GLY A 232 -4.26 24.34 10.82
CA GLY A 232 -3.08 24.18 10.01
C GLY A 232 -3.36 24.04 8.51
N MET A 233 -2.35 24.32 7.70
CA MET A 233 -2.49 24.41 6.25
C MET A 233 -1.78 23.24 5.55
N ALA A 234 -2.47 22.58 4.63
CA ALA A 234 -1.87 21.65 3.65
C ALA A 234 -1.16 22.46 2.57
N THR A 235 0.04 22.95 2.86
CA THR A 235 0.82 23.76 1.90
C THR A 235 1.08 23.03 0.60
N HIS A 236 1.39 21.73 0.67
CA HIS A 236 1.55 20.86 -0.49
C HIS A 236 0.33 19.96 -0.62
N THR A 237 -0.28 20.00 -1.79
CA THR A 237 -1.42 19.17 -2.19
C THR A 237 -1.06 18.36 -3.43
N PHE A 238 -1.70 17.21 -3.60
CA PHE A 238 -1.35 16.24 -4.63
C PHE A 238 -2.57 15.86 -5.46
N ILE A 239 -2.51 16.12 -6.74
CA ILE A 239 -3.60 15.99 -7.71
C ILE A 239 -3.30 14.83 -8.63
N ASP A 240 -4.31 14.07 -9.03
CA ASP A 240 -4.12 13.01 -10.02
C ASP A 240 -3.37 13.52 -11.25
N SER A 241 -2.25 12.88 -11.55
CA SER A 241 -1.38 13.26 -12.66
C SER A 241 -1.92 12.87 -14.04
N ALA A 242 -2.95 12.05 -14.12
CA ALA A 242 -3.60 11.68 -15.38
C ALA A 242 -4.53 12.80 -15.89
N ASP A 243 -5.11 13.59 -14.98
CA ASP A 243 -6.03 14.67 -15.34
C ASP A 243 -5.31 15.97 -15.69
N GLN A 244 -4.85 16.07 -16.93
CA GLN A 244 -4.15 17.25 -17.44
C GLN A 244 -5.05 18.48 -17.54
N ALA A 245 -6.36 18.32 -17.70
CA ALA A 245 -7.30 19.42 -17.77
C ALA A 245 -7.38 20.15 -16.42
N THR A 246 -7.63 19.44 -15.35
CA THR A 246 -7.66 19.99 -13.98
C THR A 246 -6.30 20.56 -13.56
N ILE A 247 -5.19 19.89 -13.89
CA ILE A 247 -3.83 20.42 -13.62
C ILE A 247 -3.63 21.78 -14.33
N THR A 248 -4.09 21.89 -15.56
CA THR A 248 -4.01 23.15 -16.32
C THR A 248 -4.83 24.27 -15.67
N GLU A 249 -6.04 23.95 -15.17
CA GLU A 249 -6.87 24.93 -14.47
C GLU A 249 -6.24 25.36 -13.14
N PHE A 250 -5.62 24.47 -12.36
CA PHE A 250 -4.82 24.85 -11.19
C PHE A 250 -3.67 25.78 -11.53
N ALA A 251 -2.99 25.54 -12.65
CA ALA A 251 -1.91 26.41 -13.11
C ALA A 251 -2.43 27.81 -13.53
N LYS A 252 -3.62 27.88 -14.14
CA LYS A 252 -4.29 29.15 -14.45
C LYS A 252 -4.69 29.88 -13.17
N TYR A 253 -5.34 29.18 -12.24
CA TYR A 253 -5.72 29.72 -10.94
C TYR A 253 -4.51 30.31 -10.21
N LYS A 254 -3.40 29.58 -10.14
CA LYS A 254 -2.18 30.03 -9.46
C LYS A 254 -1.57 31.30 -10.10
N ARG A 255 -1.67 31.44 -11.42
CA ARG A 255 -1.25 32.67 -12.13
C ARG A 255 -2.15 33.86 -11.85
N ALA A 256 -3.46 33.63 -11.75
CA ALA A 256 -4.44 34.67 -11.43
C ALA A 256 -4.40 35.07 -9.94
N HIS A 257 -3.93 34.17 -9.06
CA HIS A 257 -3.89 34.35 -7.60
C HIS A 257 -2.49 34.14 -7.03
N PRO A 258 -1.55 35.09 -7.27
CA PRO A 258 -0.17 34.97 -6.76
C PRO A 258 -0.08 34.85 -5.23
N GLU A 259 -1.09 35.38 -4.50
CA GLU A 259 -1.23 35.29 -3.04
C GLU A 259 -1.60 33.91 -2.54
N CYS A 260 -2.02 33.00 -3.41
CA CYS A 260 -2.37 31.63 -3.04
C CYS A 260 -1.15 30.90 -2.49
N LEU A 261 -1.23 30.45 -1.22
CA LEU A 261 -0.14 29.78 -0.50
C LEU A 261 -0.06 28.27 -0.74
N TYR A 262 -1.04 27.68 -1.45
CA TYR A 262 -1.05 26.26 -1.75
C TYR A 262 -0.13 25.94 -2.95
N HIS A 263 0.61 24.83 -2.84
CA HIS A 263 1.39 24.25 -3.92
C HIS A 263 0.67 23.02 -4.44
N PHE A 264 0.21 23.08 -5.68
CA PHE A 264 -0.47 22.00 -6.37
C PHE A 264 0.56 21.14 -7.10
N ASN A 265 0.75 19.92 -6.67
CA ASN A 265 1.73 19.00 -7.19
C ASN A 265 1.02 17.82 -7.87
N ASN A 266 1.64 17.27 -8.90
CA ASN A 266 1.19 16.01 -9.46
C ASN A 266 1.36 14.88 -8.44
N ALA A 267 0.38 13.99 -8.35
CA ALA A 267 0.47 12.79 -7.53
C ALA A 267 1.67 11.93 -7.95
N TYR A 268 2.42 11.44 -6.96
CA TYR A 268 3.59 10.63 -7.21
C TYR A 268 3.19 9.17 -7.48
N LYS A 269 3.13 8.79 -8.77
CA LYS A 269 2.67 7.45 -9.23
C LYS A 269 3.80 6.44 -9.45
N LYS A 270 5.06 6.75 -9.08
CA LYS A 270 6.19 5.78 -9.22
C LYS A 270 6.17 4.66 -8.16
N VAL A 271 5.33 4.78 -7.13
CA VAL A 271 5.06 3.68 -6.20
C VAL A 271 3.85 2.93 -6.73
N GLU A 272 4.03 1.66 -7.01
CA GLU A 272 2.96 0.80 -7.53
C GLU A 272 1.76 0.73 -6.58
N VAL A 273 0.55 0.51 -7.13
CA VAL A 273 -0.70 0.46 -6.34
C VAL A 273 -0.60 -0.55 -5.21
N VAL A 274 -0.07 -1.73 -5.50
CA VAL A 274 0.11 -2.81 -4.51
C VAL A 274 1.04 -2.38 -3.38
N ASP A 275 2.14 -1.72 -3.69
CA ASP A 275 3.08 -1.23 -2.66
C ASP A 275 2.44 -0.16 -1.77
N ARG A 276 1.61 0.72 -2.35
CA ARG A 276 0.84 1.71 -1.58
C ARG A 276 -0.15 1.03 -0.63
N ILE A 277 -0.87 0.04 -1.12
CA ILE A 277 -1.80 -0.76 -0.31
C ILE A 277 -1.04 -1.43 0.84
N MET A 278 0.10 -2.06 0.56
CA MET A 278 0.88 -2.78 1.57
C MET A 278 1.46 -1.86 2.65
N LEU A 279 1.93 -0.66 2.28
CA LEU A 279 2.36 0.34 3.25
C LEU A 279 1.21 0.73 4.19
N GLN A 280 0.03 1.00 3.64
CA GLN A 280 -1.13 1.39 4.43
C GLN A 280 -1.62 0.25 5.32
N LEU A 281 -1.68 -1.00 4.82
CA LEU A 281 -1.98 -2.19 5.62
C LEU A 281 -1.00 -2.35 6.78
N GLY A 282 0.30 -2.11 6.54
CA GLY A 282 1.32 -2.13 7.59
C GLY A 282 1.05 -1.09 8.68
N TRP A 283 0.66 0.14 8.32
CA TRP A 283 0.30 1.18 9.28
C TRP A 283 -1.04 0.93 10.00
N MET A 284 -1.93 0.18 9.39
CA MET A 284 -3.18 -0.28 9.99
C MET A 284 -3.00 -1.51 10.89
N SER A 285 -1.83 -2.14 10.90
CA SER A 285 -1.59 -3.32 11.73
C SER A 285 -1.63 -2.96 13.21
N PHE A 286 -2.24 -3.85 14.01
CA PHE A 286 -2.32 -3.75 15.47
C PHE A 286 -2.17 -5.14 16.11
N ASP A 287 -1.73 -5.16 17.36
CA ASP A 287 -1.63 -6.40 18.16
C ASP A 287 -1.90 -6.06 19.62
N ASP A 288 -3.08 -6.42 20.10
CA ASP A 288 -3.53 -6.13 21.47
C ASP A 288 -2.67 -6.84 22.52
N ALA A 289 -2.22 -8.06 22.24
CA ALA A 289 -1.40 -8.84 23.17
C ALA A 289 -0.02 -8.21 23.38
N ARG A 290 0.48 -7.49 22.38
CA ARG A 290 1.80 -6.83 22.38
C ARG A 290 1.73 -5.33 22.60
N GLY A 291 0.51 -4.77 22.76
CA GLY A 291 0.30 -3.33 22.91
C GLY A 291 0.70 -2.51 21.66
N ILE A 292 0.58 -3.11 20.47
CA ILE A 292 0.88 -2.42 19.22
C ILE A 292 -0.39 -1.73 18.71
N GLU A 293 -0.36 -0.39 18.68
CA GLU A 293 -1.44 0.42 18.15
C GLU A 293 -1.20 0.75 16.67
N PRO A 294 -2.26 0.90 15.86
CA PRO A 294 -2.12 1.34 14.48
C PRO A 294 -1.54 2.75 14.42
N SER A 295 -0.91 3.07 13.31
CA SER A 295 -0.45 4.44 13.01
C SER A 295 -1.27 5.13 11.92
N PHE A 296 -2.33 4.48 11.43
CA PHE A 296 -3.25 5.04 10.47
C PHE A 296 -4.66 5.08 11.03
N TYR A 297 -5.24 6.28 11.07
CA TYR A 297 -6.56 6.53 11.61
C TYR A 297 -7.44 7.35 10.68
N ILE A 298 -8.74 7.29 10.91
CA ILE A 298 -9.76 7.96 10.09
C ILE A 298 -10.75 8.61 11.05
N VAL A 299 -11.10 9.86 10.82
CA VAL A 299 -12.15 10.54 11.58
C VAL A 299 -13.51 9.97 11.16
N ASP A 300 -14.39 9.77 12.14
CA ASP A 300 -15.71 9.13 11.99
C ASP A 300 -16.64 9.83 10.98
N THR A 301 -16.36 11.10 10.64
CA THR A 301 -17.08 11.85 9.61
C THR A 301 -16.65 11.50 8.17
N CYS A 302 -15.54 10.78 7.97
CA CYS A 302 -15.05 10.35 6.66
C CYS A 302 -15.77 9.06 6.19
N SER A 303 -17.09 9.15 5.99
CA SER A 303 -17.95 8.00 5.74
C SER A 303 -17.74 7.34 4.37
N ASN A 304 -17.35 8.11 3.34
CA ASN A 304 -17.08 7.57 2.01
C ASN A 304 -15.80 6.74 2.02
N TYR A 305 -14.72 7.26 2.61
CA TYR A 305 -13.46 6.54 2.73
C TYR A 305 -13.61 5.26 3.55
N ILE A 306 -14.34 5.34 4.69
CA ILE A 306 -14.64 4.17 5.52
C ILE A 306 -15.40 3.11 4.70
N ARG A 307 -16.39 3.53 3.90
CA ARG A 307 -17.17 2.62 3.04
C ARG A 307 -16.29 1.98 1.95
N GLU A 308 -15.39 2.75 1.32
CA GLU A 308 -14.46 2.19 0.34
C GLU A 308 -13.54 1.15 0.97
N LEU A 309 -12.95 1.42 2.15
CA LEU A 309 -12.11 0.44 2.85
C LEU A 309 -12.84 -0.86 3.19
N ASP A 310 -14.15 -0.78 3.51
CA ASP A 310 -14.98 -1.96 3.79
C ASP A 310 -15.32 -2.79 2.53
N ASN A 311 -15.23 -2.20 1.33
CA ASN A 311 -15.72 -2.84 0.10
C ASN A 311 -14.65 -3.00 -0.98
N TYR A 312 -13.51 -2.32 -0.90
CA TYR A 312 -12.47 -2.40 -1.90
C TYR A 312 -11.87 -3.80 -1.94
N SER A 313 -11.96 -4.46 -3.09
CA SER A 313 -11.62 -5.87 -3.28
C SER A 313 -10.58 -6.09 -4.36
N TRP A 314 -9.95 -7.25 -4.32
CA TRP A 314 -9.08 -7.73 -5.38
C TRP A 314 -9.89 -8.34 -6.52
N LYS A 315 -9.45 -8.15 -7.77
CA LYS A 315 -10.04 -8.85 -8.92
C LYS A 315 -9.85 -10.35 -8.78
N GLU A 316 -10.90 -11.13 -9.07
CA GLU A 316 -10.85 -12.60 -8.94
C GLU A 316 -9.99 -13.25 -10.03
N ASP A 317 -9.98 -12.67 -11.23
CA ASP A 317 -9.30 -13.19 -12.42
C ASP A 317 -7.85 -12.70 -12.55
N LYS A 318 -7.46 -11.69 -11.78
CA LYS A 318 -6.11 -11.10 -11.83
C LYS A 318 -5.44 -11.10 -10.48
N ASP A 319 -4.18 -11.47 -10.47
CA ASP A 319 -3.41 -11.50 -9.24
C ASP A 319 -2.88 -10.11 -8.86
N CYS A 320 -3.14 -9.71 -7.61
CA CYS A 320 -2.72 -8.42 -7.05
C CYS A 320 -3.19 -7.18 -7.84
N GLU A 321 -4.26 -7.27 -8.61
CA GLU A 321 -4.91 -6.13 -9.21
C GLU A 321 -6.20 -5.85 -8.45
N PRO A 322 -6.36 -4.69 -7.80
CA PRO A 322 -7.62 -4.34 -7.16
C PRO A 322 -8.69 -4.03 -8.22
N GLU A 323 -9.94 -4.12 -7.82
CA GLU A 323 -11.07 -3.67 -8.64
C GLU A 323 -10.92 -2.17 -8.96
N ASP A 324 -11.32 -1.80 -10.17
CA ASP A 324 -11.35 -0.41 -10.64
C ASP A 324 -12.69 0.23 -10.30
N ALA A 325 -13.09 0.06 -9.04
CA ALA A 325 -14.36 0.54 -8.51
C ALA A 325 -14.26 0.81 -7.00
N ASN A 326 -14.95 1.83 -6.52
CA ASN A 326 -14.94 2.22 -5.10
C ASN A 326 -13.53 2.51 -4.54
N ASP A 327 -12.69 3.19 -5.31
CA ASP A 327 -11.30 3.45 -4.96
C ASP A 327 -10.89 4.94 -5.03
N HIS A 328 -11.82 5.83 -5.35
CA HIS A 328 -11.53 7.27 -5.53
C HIS A 328 -11.03 7.93 -4.25
N MET A 329 -11.67 7.65 -3.11
CA MET A 329 -11.17 8.14 -1.82
C MET A 329 -9.87 7.45 -1.41
N VAL A 330 -9.73 6.15 -1.71
CA VAL A 330 -8.47 5.40 -1.49
C VAL A 330 -7.34 6.08 -2.27
N ASN A 331 -7.52 6.37 -3.54
CA ASN A 331 -6.54 7.04 -4.39
C ASN A 331 -6.22 8.44 -3.87
N SER A 332 -7.24 9.27 -3.60
CA SER A 332 -7.08 10.62 -3.05
C SER A 332 -6.26 10.62 -1.75
N VAL A 333 -6.58 9.73 -0.81
CA VAL A 333 -5.86 9.58 0.46
C VAL A 333 -4.42 9.11 0.22
N GLN A 334 -4.20 8.17 -0.70
CA GLN A 334 -2.86 7.69 -1.04
C GLN A 334 -2.00 8.79 -1.68
N TYR A 335 -2.56 9.59 -2.58
CA TYR A 335 -1.82 10.72 -3.17
C TYR A 335 -1.35 11.70 -2.09
N ALA A 336 -2.18 11.95 -1.09
CA ALA A 336 -1.85 12.87 0.01
C ALA A 336 -0.71 12.37 0.89
N TRP A 337 -0.65 11.08 1.25
CA TRP A 337 0.34 10.58 2.20
C TRP A 337 1.64 10.04 1.56
N ILE A 338 1.65 9.62 0.28
CA ILE A 338 2.83 9.05 -0.39
C ILE A 338 4.11 9.87 -0.19
N PRO A 339 4.12 11.20 -0.37
CA PRO A 339 5.34 12.00 -0.19
C PRO A 339 5.87 12.00 1.25
N TYR A 340 5.03 11.63 2.20
CA TYR A 340 5.35 11.62 3.62
C TYR A 340 5.49 10.20 4.21
N ARG A 341 5.44 9.16 3.38
CA ARG A 341 5.44 7.75 3.81
C ARG A 341 6.55 7.36 4.78
N VAL A 342 7.72 7.96 4.64
CA VAL A 342 8.86 7.72 5.55
C VAL A 342 8.66 8.28 6.96
N LYS A 343 7.71 9.19 7.15
CA LYS A 343 7.36 9.76 8.45
C LYS A 343 6.26 8.97 9.17
N ILE A 344 5.55 8.11 8.44
CA ILE A 344 4.44 7.32 8.98
C ILE A 344 5.01 5.96 9.38
N HIS A 345 4.91 5.61 10.65
CA HIS A 345 5.42 4.35 11.17
C HIS A 345 4.67 3.92 12.42
N SER A 346 4.38 2.63 12.51
CA SER A 346 3.90 2.03 13.76
C SER A 346 5.01 2.08 14.81
N ARG A 347 4.68 2.59 16.00
CA ARG A 347 5.58 2.54 17.17
C ARG A 347 5.12 1.44 18.10
N LYS A 348 6.07 0.60 18.52
CA LYS A 348 5.94 -0.04 19.84
C LYS A 348 5.88 1.09 20.87
N GLU A 349 4.88 1.11 21.75
CA GLU A 349 4.95 1.97 22.93
C GLU A 349 6.22 1.58 23.68
N GLY A 350 7.24 2.41 23.55
CA GLY A 350 8.52 2.16 24.15
C GLY A 350 8.37 2.13 25.65
N LYS A 351 8.72 1.03 26.30
CA LYS A 351 9.22 1.09 27.66
C LYS A 351 10.32 2.15 27.65
N GLY A 352 10.09 3.22 28.42
CA GLY A 352 11.06 4.28 28.55
C GLY A 352 12.45 3.68 28.80
N ARG A 353 13.43 4.21 28.11
CA ARG A 353 14.81 4.03 28.55
C ARG A 353 14.90 4.75 29.90
N GLU A 354 14.99 3.97 30.97
CA GLU A 354 15.55 4.43 32.25
C GLU A 354 17.02 4.77 32.10
#